data_523192e0b78309dd37d0fd59a407923f
#
_entry.id   523192e0b78309dd37d0fd59a407923f
#
_cell.length_a   1.000
_cell.length_b   1.000
_cell.length_c   1.000
_cell.angle_alpha   90.00
_cell.angle_beta   90.00
_cell.angle_gamma   90.00
#
_symmetry.space_group_name_H-M   'P 1'
#
loop_
_entity.id
_entity.type
_entity.pdbx_description
1 polymer ?
#
loop_
_entity_poly.entity_id
_entity_poly.type
_entity_poly.pdbx_seq_one_letter_code
_entity_poly.pdbx_strand_id
1 'polypeptide(L)'
;MPVFALHSVLFPGQVMGLQVFEPRYLALITDVAHAARFVVVAIERGQEVGGTYDPYRVGVTVSIDGFDEDPREGVRLLQITGRDRVALIEPLHADTYPVWQTELYPDEGGAGTDDVQAATASLAAYLRAIGEGSRDVLSVPHDPVAASYVLAAATPGLVPQHQRLLEVAGAGERLTAVRAVFRRETSLVRALGAGVGGAALDVNPN
;
A
#
# COMPACT_ATOMS: atom_id res chain seq x y z
N MET A 1 5.88 -13.65 -14.45
CA MET A 1 6.81 -12.72 -13.78
C MET A 1 7.19 -13.27 -12.42
N PRO A 2 8.43 -13.05 -11.91
CA PRO A 2 8.79 -13.33 -10.51
C PRO A 2 7.89 -12.57 -9.54
N VAL A 3 7.58 -13.20 -8.39
CA VAL A 3 6.66 -12.63 -7.38
C VAL A 3 7.33 -12.57 -6.02
N PHE A 4 7.23 -11.42 -5.38
CA PHE A 4 7.66 -11.16 -4.01
C PHE A 4 6.42 -10.88 -3.16
N ALA A 5 6.16 -11.73 -2.16
CA ALA A 5 4.97 -11.63 -1.34
C ALA A 5 5.27 -10.97 0.02
N LEU A 6 4.39 -10.06 0.46
CA LEU A 6 4.52 -9.29 1.70
C LEU A 6 3.20 -9.24 2.47
N HIS A 7 3.26 -9.03 3.77
CA HIS A 7 2.09 -8.63 4.57
C HIS A 7 1.80 -7.11 4.47
N SER A 8 2.01 -6.56 3.28
CA SER A 8 1.77 -5.15 2.99
C SER A 8 1.32 -4.97 1.55
N VAL A 9 0.53 -3.95 1.27
CA VAL A 9 0.11 -3.57 -0.08
C VAL A 9 1.00 -2.44 -0.57
N LEU A 10 1.56 -2.60 -1.75
CA LEU A 10 2.27 -1.56 -2.46
C LEU A 10 1.34 -0.94 -3.50
N PHE A 11 1.32 0.39 -3.57
CA PHE A 11 0.56 1.12 -4.59
C PHE A 11 1.47 1.64 -5.71
N PRO A 12 0.94 1.82 -6.93
CA PRO A 12 1.65 2.53 -7.99
C PRO A 12 2.14 3.91 -7.54
N GLY A 13 3.40 4.25 -7.85
CA GLY A 13 4.07 5.48 -7.43
C GLY A 13 4.60 5.48 -5.99
N GLN A 14 4.24 4.51 -5.16
CA GLN A 14 4.75 4.41 -3.79
C GLN A 14 6.18 3.89 -3.78
N VAL A 15 7.03 4.52 -2.95
CA VAL A 15 8.39 4.06 -2.66
C VAL A 15 8.36 3.21 -1.40
N MET A 16 9.04 2.06 -1.43
CA MET A 16 9.14 1.14 -0.31
C MET A 16 10.56 0.61 -0.15
N GLY A 17 11.01 0.50 1.10
CA GLY A 17 12.24 -0.23 1.44
C GLY A 17 11.95 -1.71 1.68
N LEU A 18 12.72 -2.59 1.08
CA LEU A 18 12.66 -4.03 1.30
C LEU A 18 13.94 -4.54 1.95
N GLN A 19 13.80 -5.36 2.98
CA GLN A 19 14.87 -6.18 3.52
C GLN A 19 14.74 -7.59 2.95
N VAL A 20 15.74 -8.02 2.19
CA VAL A 20 15.74 -9.34 1.53
C VAL A 20 16.83 -10.20 2.16
N PHE A 21 16.42 -11.28 2.82
CA PHE A 21 17.30 -12.23 3.51
C PHE A 21 16.95 -13.70 3.20
N GLU A 22 15.77 -13.98 2.70
CA GLU A 22 15.40 -15.35 2.34
C GLU A 22 16.13 -15.78 1.06
N PRO A 23 16.73 -17.00 1.01
CA PRO A 23 17.50 -17.49 -0.13
C PRO A 23 16.73 -17.40 -1.46
N ARG A 24 15.42 -17.71 -1.45
CA ARG A 24 14.57 -17.63 -2.65
C ARG A 24 14.47 -16.20 -3.19
N TYR A 25 14.35 -15.21 -2.32
CA TYR A 25 14.24 -13.81 -2.73
C TYR A 25 15.60 -13.18 -3.04
N LEU A 26 16.68 -13.64 -2.38
CA LEU A 26 18.04 -13.26 -2.78
C LEU A 26 18.36 -13.74 -4.20
N ALA A 27 17.96 -14.95 -4.56
CA ALA A 27 18.07 -15.46 -5.92
C ALA A 27 17.24 -14.63 -6.90
N LEU A 28 15.96 -14.35 -6.57
CA LEU A 28 15.09 -13.50 -7.36
C LEU A 28 15.77 -12.16 -7.67
N ILE A 29 16.24 -11.45 -6.63
CA ILE A 29 16.87 -10.12 -6.80
C ILE A 29 18.16 -10.21 -7.64
N THR A 30 18.93 -11.28 -7.50
CA THR A 30 20.13 -11.49 -8.31
C THR A 30 19.77 -11.63 -9.79
N ASP A 31 18.73 -12.39 -10.09
CA ASP A 31 18.28 -12.63 -11.47
C ASP A 31 17.65 -11.38 -12.10
N VAL A 32 16.92 -10.58 -11.32
CA VAL A 32 16.22 -9.38 -11.84
C VAL A 32 17.10 -8.12 -11.85
N ALA A 33 18.26 -8.12 -11.18
CA ALA A 33 19.15 -6.94 -11.09
C ALA A 33 19.59 -6.40 -12.46
N HIS A 34 19.52 -7.18 -13.54
CA HIS A 34 20.07 -6.82 -14.86
C HIS A 34 19.04 -6.44 -15.92
N ALA A 35 17.74 -6.44 -15.68
CA ALA A 35 16.72 -5.97 -16.62
C ALA A 35 15.27 -6.36 -16.28
N ALA A 36 15.00 -7.10 -15.25
CA ALA A 36 13.69 -7.67 -15.06
C ALA A 36 12.89 -6.91 -13.98
N ARG A 37 11.63 -6.77 -14.25
CA ARG A 37 10.63 -6.35 -13.28
C ARG A 37 10.16 -7.56 -12.51
N PHE A 38 9.85 -7.41 -11.25
CA PHE A 38 9.12 -8.39 -10.46
C PHE A 38 7.83 -7.77 -9.93
N VAL A 39 6.95 -8.61 -9.42
CA VAL A 39 5.68 -8.18 -8.85
C VAL A 39 5.77 -8.24 -7.34
N VAL A 40 5.38 -7.19 -6.66
CA VAL A 40 5.07 -7.21 -5.23
C VAL A 40 3.58 -7.46 -5.08
N VAL A 41 3.22 -8.44 -4.24
CA VAL A 41 1.84 -8.82 -3.97
C VAL A 41 1.61 -8.97 -2.47
N ALA A 42 0.42 -8.60 -2.01
CA ALA A 42 0.06 -8.83 -0.63
C ALA A 42 -0.33 -10.30 -0.39
N ILE A 43 -0.03 -10.81 0.80
CA ILE A 43 -0.44 -12.13 1.26
C ILE A 43 -1.88 -12.05 1.78
N GLU A 44 -2.76 -12.88 1.22
CA GLU A 44 -4.13 -13.04 1.73
C GLU A 44 -4.18 -13.97 2.94
N ARG A 45 -3.46 -15.09 2.84
CA ARG A 45 -3.36 -16.11 3.89
C ARG A 45 -1.96 -16.71 3.92
N GLY A 46 -1.52 -17.13 5.10
CA GLY A 46 -0.24 -17.80 5.29
C GLY A 46 0.83 -16.92 5.91
N GLN A 47 2.08 -17.28 5.70
CA GLN A 47 3.23 -16.65 6.34
C GLN A 47 4.17 -16.04 5.31
N GLU A 48 4.70 -14.86 5.62
CA GLU A 48 5.64 -14.15 4.77
C GLU A 48 7.01 -14.84 4.75
N VAL A 49 7.53 -15.22 5.92
CA VAL A 49 8.86 -15.79 6.06
C VAL A 49 8.79 -17.31 6.23
N GLY A 50 9.51 -18.02 5.38
CA GLY A 50 9.73 -19.48 5.51
C GLY A 50 8.52 -20.37 5.31
N GLY A 51 7.33 -19.79 5.06
CA GLY A 51 6.06 -20.50 4.95
C GLY A 51 5.50 -20.58 3.53
N THR A 52 4.35 -21.26 3.44
CA THR A 52 3.46 -21.21 2.28
C THR A 52 2.46 -20.08 2.45
N TYR A 53 2.04 -19.48 1.36
CA TYR A 53 1.07 -18.40 1.35
C TYR A 53 0.17 -18.46 0.12
N ASP A 54 -1.02 -17.91 0.27
CA ASP A 54 -1.93 -17.59 -0.84
C ASP A 54 -1.85 -16.08 -1.09
N PRO A 55 -1.40 -15.63 -2.27
CA PRO A 55 -1.35 -14.21 -2.58
C PRO A 55 -2.73 -13.69 -2.99
N TYR A 56 -2.98 -12.40 -2.76
CA TYR A 56 -4.02 -11.70 -3.48
C TYR A 56 -3.77 -11.74 -5.00
N ARG A 57 -4.83 -11.57 -5.79
CA ARG A 57 -4.74 -11.70 -7.25
C ARG A 57 -4.30 -10.45 -7.98
N VAL A 58 -4.25 -9.32 -7.31
CA VAL A 58 -3.73 -8.07 -7.89
C VAL A 58 -2.50 -7.63 -7.11
N GLY A 59 -1.41 -7.43 -7.83
CA GLY A 59 -0.16 -6.91 -7.32
C GLY A 59 0.34 -5.73 -8.17
N VAL A 60 1.56 -5.29 -7.87
CA VAL A 60 2.17 -4.14 -8.52
C VAL A 60 3.57 -4.52 -9.01
N THR A 61 3.86 -4.25 -10.29
CA THR A 61 5.23 -4.36 -10.81
C THR A 61 6.11 -3.28 -10.19
N VAL A 62 7.39 -3.56 -10.00
CA VAL A 62 8.28 -2.60 -9.37
C VAL A 62 9.55 -2.36 -10.21
N SER A 63 10.12 -1.16 -10.07
CA SER A 63 11.50 -0.87 -10.40
C SER A 63 12.34 -0.87 -9.12
N ILE A 64 13.61 -1.28 -9.24
CA ILE A 64 14.61 -1.13 -8.19
C ILE A 64 15.29 0.21 -8.43
N ASP A 65 15.19 1.13 -7.46
CA ASP A 65 15.73 2.49 -7.57
C ASP A 65 17.03 2.64 -6.78
N GLY A 66 17.24 1.79 -5.78
CA GLY A 66 18.44 1.76 -4.96
C GLY A 66 18.72 0.37 -4.40
N PHE A 67 19.98 0.11 -4.17
CA PHE A 67 20.47 -1.17 -3.68
C PHE A 67 21.61 -0.94 -2.71
N ASP A 68 21.52 -1.55 -1.53
CA ASP A 68 22.59 -1.58 -0.54
C ASP A 68 22.76 -3.00 -0.02
N GLU A 69 23.98 -3.41 0.22
CA GLU A 69 24.30 -4.71 0.80
C GLU A 69 24.88 -4.51 2.20
N ASP A 70 24.32 -5.19 3.21
CA ASP A 70 25.03 -5.40 4.46
C ASP A 70 25.85 -6.70 4.35
N PRO A 71 27.19 -6.61 4.16
CA PRO A 71 28.03 -7.78 3.95
C PRO A 71 28.11 -8.68 5.19
N ARG A 72 27.69 -8.19 6.35
CA ARG A 72 27.84 -8.90 7.63
C ARG A 72 26.67 -9.83 7.93
N GLU A 73 25.49 -9.56 7.33
CA GLU A 73 24.26 -10.26 7.66
C GLU A 73 23.68 -11.06 6.47
N GLY A 74 24.23 -10.95 5.26
CA GLY A 74 23.65 -11.56 4.06
C GLY A 74 22.29 -10.96 3.70
N VAL A 75 22.01 -9.75 4.19
CA VAL A 75 20.77 -9.00 3.97
C VAL A 75 21.00 -8.00 2.86
N ARG A 76 20.07 -7.92 1.92
CA ARG A 76 20.04 -6.88 0.89
C ARG A 76 18.93 -5.88 1.19
N LEU A 77 19.28 -4.61 1.18
CA LEU A 77 18.34 -3.51 1.32
C LEU A 77 18.04 -2.93 -0.06
N LEU A 78 16.79 -2.97 -0.47
CA LEU A 78 16.35 -2.40 -1.74
C LEU A 78 15.41 -1.24 -1.49
N GLN A 79 15.54 -0.21 -2.31
CA GLN A 79 14.51 0.79 -2.49
C GLN A 79 13.79 0.50 -3.80
N ILE A 80 12.49 0.28 -3.73
CA ILE A 80 11.66 -0.03 -4.88
C ILE A 80 10.56 1.01 -5.05
N THR A 81 10.14 1.23 -6.30
CA THR A 81 8.96 2.03 -6.64
C THR A 81 7.93 1.19 -7.37
N GLY A 82 6.68 1.23 -6.87
CA GLY A 82 5.53 0.61 -7.53
C GLY A 82 5.27 1.24 -8.90
N ARG A 83 4.98 0.40 -9.90
CA ARG A 83 4.73 0.83 -11.29
C ARG A 83 3.30 0.47 -11.71
N ASP A 84 3.13 -0.56 -12.48
CA ASP A 84 1.84 -0.93 -13.06
C ASP A 84 1.15 -1.98 -12.19
N ARG A 85 -0.16 -1.92 -12.08
CA ARG A 85 -0.96 -3.00 -11.51
C ARG A 85 -0.98 -4.18 -12.47
N VAL A 86 -0.92 -5.38 -11.92
CA VAL A 86 -1.03 -6.63 -12.66
C VAL A 86 -1.93 -7.63 -11.95
N ALA A 87 -2.66 -8.42 -12.72
CA ALA A 87 -3.39 -9.58 -12.23
C ALA A 87 -2.48 -10.82 -12.29
N LEU A 88 -2.47 -11.61 -11.22
CA LEU A 88 -1.85 -12.93 -11.13
C LEU A 88 -2.85 -13.98 -11.63
N ILE A 89 -2.55 -14.61 -12.76
CA ILE A 89 -3.45 -15.58 -13.40
C ILE A 89 -3.25 -16.98 -12.83
N GLU A 90 -2.06 -17.56 -13.06
CA GLU A 90 -1.72 -18.89 -12.58
C GLU A 90 -0.25 -18.99 -12.17
N PRO A 91 0.06 -19.80 -11.15
CA PRO A 91 1.43 -20.06 -10.78
C PRO A 91 2.12 -20.90 -11.87
N LEU A 92 3.36 -20.55 -12.17
CA LEU A 92 4.22 -21.30 -13.08
C LEU A 92 5.19 -22.15 -12.27
N HIS A 93 5.53 -23.32 -12.82
CA HIS A 93 6.54 -24.17 -12.18
C HIS A 93 7.91 -23.47 -12.17
N ALA A 94 8.46 -23.28 -10.98
CA ALA A 94 9.78 -22.70 -10.78
C ALA A 94 10.39 -23.27 -9.48
N ASP A 95 11.69 -23.63 -9.54
CA ASP A 95 12.35 -24.34 -8.45
C ASP A 95 12.90 -23.42 -7.38
N THR A 96 13.20 -22.16 -7.73
CA THR A 96 13.98 -21.26 -6.88
C THR A 96 13.12 -20.22 -6.15
N TYR A 97 12.21 -19.56 -6.87
CA TYR A 97 11.33 -18.51 -6.33
C TYR A 97 9.97 -18.55 -7.06
N PRO A 98 8.91 -17.98 -6.46
CA PRO A 98 7.58 -17.99 -7.06
C PRO A 98 7.55 -17.21 -8.38
N VAL A 99 6.99 -17.82 -9.41
CA VAL A 99 6.77 -17.20 -10.74
C VAL A 99 5.30 -17.38 -11.12
N TRP A 100 4.69 -16.32 -11.63
CA TRP A 100 3.30 -16.31 -12.05
C TRP A 100 3.15 -15.82 -13.49
N GLN A 101 2.19 -16.34 -14.20
CA GLN A 101 1.65 -15.68 -15.38
C GLN A 101 0.90 -14.45 -14.92
N THR A 102 1.15 -13.30 -15.57
CA THR A 102 0.58 -12.01 -15.18
C THR A 102 0.03 -11.30 -16.39
N GLU A 103 -1.03 -10.53 -16.18
CA GLU A 103 -1.62 -9.62 -17.17
C GLU A 103 -1.70 -8.21 -16.58
N LEU A 104 -1.62 -7.18 -17.43
CA LEU A 104 -1.83 -5.81 -16.98
C LEU A 104 -3.25 -5.66 -16.42
N TYR A 105 -3.34 -4.94 -15.30
CA TYR A 105 -4.60 -4.56 -14.67
C TYR A 105 -4.72 -3.03 -14.71
N PRO A 106 -5.11 -2.47 -15.87
CA PRO A 106 -5.08 -1.03 -16.08
C PRO A 106 -6.14 -0.30 -15.24
N ASP A 107 -5.94 1.00 -15.07
CA ASP A 107 -6.98 1.87 -14.55
C ASP A 107 -8.07 2.08 -15.60
N GLU A 108 -9.33 1.96 -15.17
CA GLU A 108 -10.51 2.21 -15.98
C GLU A 108 -11.13 3.55 -15.58
N GLY A 109 -11.46 4.37 -16.57
CA GLY A 109 -12.10 5.64 -16.35
C GLY A 109 -11.20 6.69 -15.71
N GLY A 110 -11.70 7.91 -15.70
CA GLY A 110 -11.00 9.08 -15.18
C GLY A 110 -11.55 9.53 -13.82
N ALA A 111 -10.84 10.49 -13.23
CA ALA A 111 -11.30 11.26 -12.08
C ALA A 111 -11.10 12.74 -12.42
N GLY A 112 -11.97 13.58 -11.87
CA GLY A 112 -11.83 15.03 -11.98
C GLY A 112 -10.91 15.61 -10.88
N THR A 113 -10.46 16.83 -11.11
CA THR A 113 -9.73 17.59 -10.09
C THR A 113 -10.55 17.76 -8.81
N ASP A 114 -11.86 17.91 -8.92
CA ASP A 114 -12.77 18.04 -7.78
C ASP A 114 -12.78 16.78 -6.90
N ASP A 115 -12.68 15.59 -7.49
CA ASP A 115 -12.60 14.34 -6.75
C ASP A 115 -11.31 14.27 -5.92
N VAL A 116 -10.19 14.68 -6.52
CA VAL A 116 -8.88 14.75 -5.83
C VAL A 116 -8.94 15.74 -4.69
N GLN A 117 -9.48 16.96 -4.92
CA GLN A 117 -9.62 17.98 -3.90
C GLN A 117 -10.49 17.50 -2.73
N ALA A 118 -11.62 16.85 -3.03
CA ALA A 118 -12.53 16.35 -2.01
C ALA A 118 -11.89 15.21 -1.17
N ALA A 119 -11.10 14.33 -1.79
CA ALA A 119 -10.37 13.28 -1.09
C ALA A 119 -9.26 13.87 -0.21
N THR A 120 -8.48 14.82 -0.73
CA THR A 120 -7.44 15.55 0.00
C THR A 120 -8.01 16.31 1.20
N ALA A 121 -9.16 16.97 1.04
CA ALA A 121 -9.86 17.64 2.15
C ALA A 121 -10.29 16.64 3.24
N SER A 122 -10.69 15.41 2.86
CA SER A 122 -11.05 14.36 3.80
C SER A 122 -9.82 13.84 4.59
N LEU A 123 -8.67 13.68 3.92
CA LEU A 123 -7.40 13.39 4.58
C LEU A 123 -7.02 14.49 5.58
N ALA A 124 -7.08 15.77 5.16
CA ALA A 124 -6.77 16.90 6.04
C ALA A 124 -7.70 16.96 7.27
N ALA A 125 -8.96 16.61 7.11
CA ALA A 125 -9.90 16.52 8.24
C ALA A 125 -9.55 15.38 9.21
N TYR A 126 -9.11 14.24 8.69
CA TYR A 126 -8.63 13.10 9.48
C TYR A 126 -7.35 13.45 10.26
N LEU A 127 -6.34 14.03 9.58
CA LEU A 127 -5.08 14.45 10.24
C LEU A 127 -5.33 15.43 11.38
N ARG A 128 -6.22 16.40 11.18
CA ARG A 128 -6.63 17.32 12.27
C ARG A 128 -7.30 16.59 13.43
N ALA A 129 -8.11 15.59 13.15
CA ALA A 129 -8.79 14.83 14.20
C ALA A 129 -7.84 14.00 15.07
N ILE A 130 -6.75 13.50 14.50
CA ILE A 130 -5.70 12.75 15.23
C ILE A 130 -4.61 13.67 15.82
N GLY A 131 -4.72 14.99 15.67
CA GLY A 131 -3.75 15.95 16.21
C GLY A 131 -2.51 16.18 15.33
N GLU A 132 -2.49 15.66 14.10
CA GLU A 132 -1.35 15.81 13.18
C GLU A 132 -1.53 16.95 12.15
N GLY A 133 -2.39 17.91 12.43
CA GLY A 133 -2.78 18.97 11.48
C GLY A 133 -1.68 19.94 11.02
N SER A 134 -0.46 19.84 11.56
CA SER A 134 0.69 20.71 11.21
C SER A 134 1.81 20.00 10.47
N ARG A 135 1.69 18.70 10.17
CA ARG A 135 2.71 18.00 9.36
C ARG A 135 2.56 18.39 7.90
N ASP A 136 3.69 18.51 7.21
CA ASP A 136 3.75 18.77 5.77
C ASP A 136 2.74 17.89 5.06
N VAL A 137 1.80 18.54 4.40
CA VAL A 137 0.73 17.86 3.67
C VAL A 137 1.39 16.97 2.64
N LEU A 138 1.04 15.69 2.66
CA LEU A 138 1.39 14.73 1.63
C LEU A 138 1.34 15.42 0.25
N SER A 139 2.44 15.39 -0.49
CA SER A 139 2.47 15.96 -1.83
C SER A 139 1.55 15.13 -2.73
N VAL A 140 0.35 15.63 -2.96
CA VAL A 140 -0.64 14.96 -3.83
C VAL A 140 -0.36 15.35 -5.28
N PRO A 141 -0.13 14.38 -6.18
CA PRO A 141 0.09 14.64 -7.59
C PRO A 141 -1.08 15.37 -8.26
N HIS A 142 -0.81 16.11 -9.34
CA HIS A 142 -1.85 16.74 -10.15
C HIS A 142 -2.63 15.72 -10.99
N ASP A 143 -1.96 14.65 -11.44
CA ASP A 143 -2.62 13.56 -12.16
C ASP A 143 -3.58 12.81 -11.24
N PRO A 144 -4.88 12.72 -11.60
CA PRO A 144 -5.88 12.12 -10.71
C PRO A 144 -5.67 10.63 -10.44
N VAL A 145 -5.10 9.88 -11.38
CA VAL A 145 -4.80 8.46 -11.19
C VAL A 145 -3.70 8.31 -10.14
N ALA A 146 -2.57 9.01 -10.31
CA ALA A 146 -1.48 9.01 -9.34
C ALA A 146 -1.94 9.54 -7.97
N ALA A 147 -2.73 10.61 -7.93
CA ALA A 147 -3.32 11.15 -6.70
C ALA A 147 -4.17 10.11 -5.96
N SER A 148 -4.96 9.32 -6.70
CA SER A 148 -5.81 8.29 -6.11
C SER A 148 -5.01 7.21 -5.38
N TYR A 149 -3.85 6.83 -5.90
CA TYR A 149 -2.96 5.86 -5.25
C TYR A 149 -2.24 6.44 -4.03
N VAL A 150 -1.71 7.66 -4.14
CA VAL A 150 -1.08 8.35 -3.01
C VAL A 150 -2.06 8.50 -1.84
N LEU A 151 -3.29 8.88 -2.12
CA LEU A 151 -4.33 9.03 -1.10
C LEU A 151 -4.81 7.68 -0.56
N ALA A 152 -4.85 6.62 -1.39
CA ALA A 152 -5.16 5.26 -0.94
C ALA A 152 -4.08 4.72 0.02
N ALA A 153 -2.81 4.92 -0.33
CA ALA A 153 -1.68 4.53 0.53
C ALA A 153 -1.68 5.24 1.90
N ALA A 154 -2.21 6.46 1.96
CA ALA A 154 -2.32 7.25 3.19
C ALA A 154 -3.52 6.87 4.07
N THR A 155 -4.43 6.00 3.61
CA THR A 155 -5.58 5.60 4.43
C THR A 155 -5.15 4.74 5.61
N PRO A 156 -5.73 4.92 6.81
CA PRO A 156 -5.56 3.95 7.88
C PRO A 156 -6.27 2.65 7.52
N GLY A 157 -5.66 1.53 7.85
CA GLY A 157 -6.28 0.23 7.58
C GLY A 157 -5.30 -0.93 7.62
N LEU A 158 -5.86 -2.13 7.53
CA LEU A 158 -5.11 -3.37 7.42
C LEU A 158 -4.99 -3.78 5.94
N VAL A 159 -4.13 -4.78 5.67
CA VAL A 159 -3.90 -5.31 4.32
C VAL A 159 -5.18 -5.53 3.50
N PRO A 160 -6.26 -6.17 4.03
CA PRO A 160 -7.48 -6.37 3.24
C PRO A 160 -8.19 -5.09 2.79
N GLN A 161 -8.09 -4.00 3.58
CA GLN A 161 -8.66 -2.71 3.21
C GLN A 161 -7.84 -2.04 2.10
N HIS A 162 -6.51 -2.00 2.25
CA HIS A 162 -5.62 -1.46 1.23
C HIS A 162 -5.71 -2.26 -0.08
N GLN A 163 -5.77 -3.59 0.02
CA GLN A 163 -5.92 -4.44 -1.16
C GLN A 163 -7.20 -4.14 -1.95
N ARG A 164 -8.32 -3.94 -1.26
CA ARG A 164 -9.56 -3.51 -1.92
C ARG A 164 -9.41 -2.17 -2.65
N LEU A 165 -8.68 -1.21 -2.08
CA LEU A 165 -8.40 0.06 -2.75
C LEU A 165 -7.49 -0.11 -3.96
N LEU A 166 -6.52 -1.03 -3.90
CA LEU A 166 -5.66 -1.37 -5.04
C LEU A 166 -6.46 -2.01 -6.18
N GLU A 167 -7.44 -2.84 -5.86
CA GLU A 167 -8.28 -3.57 -6.82
C GLU A 167 -9.37 -2.72 -7.48
N VAL A 168 -9.71 -1.55 -6.93
CA VAL A 168 -10.69 -0.65 -7.57
C VAL A 168 -10.19 -0.27 -8.96
N ALA A 169 -11.02 -0.51 -9.98
CA ALA A 169 -10.64 -0.33 -11.38
C ALA A 169 -10.44 1.16 -11.73
N GLY A 170 -11.35 2.02 -11.32
CA GLY A 170 -11.35 3.44 -11.69
C GLY A 170 -10.76 4.38 -10.63
N ALA A 171 -10.01 5.40 -11.06
CA ALA A 171 -9.46 6.40 -10.16
C ALA A 171 -10.53 7.18 -9.39
N GLY A 172 -11.64 7.54 -10.04
CA GLY A 172 -12.78 8.24 -9.39
C GLY A 172 -13.47 7.39 -8.32
N GLU A 173 -13.67 6.10 -8.59
CA GLU A 173 -14.22 5.15 -7.63
C GLU A 173 -13.26 4.96 -6.44
N ARG A 174 -11.96 4.85 -6.72
CA ARG A 174 -10.92 4.74 -5.68
C ARG A 174 -10.90 5.97 -4.79
N LEU A 175 -10.95 7.18 -5.34
CA LEU A 175 -11.04 8.43 -4.58
C LEU A 175 -12.31 8.49 -3.73
N THR A 176 -13.44 8.01 -4.25
CA THR A 176 -14.69 7.91 -3.50
C THR A 176 -14.56 6.96 -2.31
N ALA A 177 -13.95 5.78 -2.51
CA ALA A 177 -13.68 4.81 -1.44
C ALA A 177 -12.71 5.37 -0.39
N VAL A 178 -11.63 6.04 -0.81
CA VAL A 178 -10.67 6.73 0.08
C VAL A 178 -11.38 7.77 0.96
N ARG A 179 -12.25 8.60 0.36
CA ARG A 179 -13.04 9.59 1.11
C ARG A 179 -13.92 8.93 2.17
N ALA A 180 -14.56 7.81 1.83
CA ALA A 180 -15.40 7.07 2.77
C ALA A 180 -14.58 6.54 3.96
N VAL A 181 -13.37 6.03 3.72
CA VAL A 181 -12.45 5.60 4.78
C VAL A 181 -12.11 6.76 5.69
N PHE A 182 -11.58 7.88 5.17
CA PHE A 182 -11.18 9.02 6.00
C PHE A 182 -12.36 9.62 6.80
N ARG A 183 -13.55 9.70 6.21
CA ARG A 183 -14.75 10.18 6.92
C ARG A 183 -15.11 9.26 8.09
N ARG A 184 -15.11 7.96 7.86
CA ARG A 184 -15.40 6.96 8.90
C ARG A 184 -14.40 7.07 10.05
N GLU A 185 -13.10 7.07 9.74
CA GLU A 185 -12.04 7.14 10.74
C GLU A 185 -12.07 8.48 11.51
N THR A 186 -12.32 9.60 10.81
CA THR A 186 -12.53 10.91 11.46
C THR A 186 -13.69 10.87 12.47
N SER A 187 -14.80 10.21 12.10
CA SER A 187 -15.96 10.09 12.99
C SER A 187 -15.66 9.21 14.20
N LEU A 188 -14.91 8.11 14.02
CA LEU A 188 -14.49 7.24 15.12
C LEU A 188 -13.57 7.96 16.11
N VAL A 189 -12.55 8.68 15.60
CA VAL A 189 -11.63 9.45 16.44
C VAL A 189 -12.37 10.51 17.26
N ARG A 190 -13.31 11.24 16.63
CA ARG A 190 -14.12 12.25 17.33
C ARG A 190 -15.05 11.64 18.40
N ALA A 191 -15.66 10.49 18.10
CA ALA A 191 -16.51 9.80 19.06
C ALA A 191 -15.72 9.30 20.28
N LEU A 192 -14.53 8.75 20.07
CA LEU A 192 -13.63 8.31 21.14
C LEU A 192 -13.11 9.50 21.96
N GLY A 193 -12.71 10.60 21.32
CA GLY A 193 -12.25 11.82 21.98
C GLY A 193 -13.35 12.50 22.80
N ALA A 194 -14.60 12.49 22.31
CA ALA A 194 -15.74 13.00 23.04
C ALA A 194 -16.10 12.14 24.28
N GLY A 195 -15.87 10.81 24.20
CA GLY A 195 -16.09 9.90 25.33
C GLY A 195 -15.11 10.10 26.49
N VAL A 196 -13.86 10.46 26.17
CA VAL A 196 -12.84 10.75 27.20
C VAL A 196 -13.04 12.13 27.82
N GLY A 197 -13.55 13.12 27.08
CA GLY A 197 -13.86 14.46 27.59
C GLY A 197 -15.14 14.54 28.43
N GLY A 198 -16.09 13.62 28.22
CA GLY A 198 -17.34 13.55 28.96
C GLY A 198 -17.25 12.85 30.34
N ALA A 199 -16.14 12.19 30.63
CA ALA A 199 -15.86 11.57 31.93
C ALA A 199 -15.00 12.45 32.85
N ALA A 200 -14.96 13.77 32.65
CA ALA A 200 -14.40 14.70 33.62
C ALA A 200 -15.33 14.82 34.80
N LEU A 201 -15.22 13.87 35.74
CA LEU A 201 -15.20 14.01 37.18
C LEU A 201 -16.09 15.13 37.73
N ASP A 202 -17.34 14.78 37.96
CA ASP A 202 -18.11 15.37 39.04
C ASP A 202 -17.55 14.79 40.39
N VAL A 203 -16.38 15.25 40.79
CA VAL A 203 -15.86 15.04 42.16
C VAL A 203 -16.46 16.11 43.01
N ASN A 204 -17.60 15.80 43.61
CA ASN A 204 -18.22 16.59 44.60
C ASN A 204 -17.36 16.48 45.90
N PRO A 205 -16.72 17.58 46.39
CA PRO A 205 -16.02 17.55 47.67
C PRO A 205 -17.02 17.77 48.76
N ASN A 206 -17.29 16.73 49.52
CA ASN A 206 -17.80 16.81 50.89
C ASN A 206 -16.79 16.19 51.85
#